data_cd5183a52dcdb0e3c9b9b53d3bfb8101
#
_entry.id   cd5183a52dcdb0e3c9b9b53d3bfb8101
#
_cell.length_a   1.000
_cell.length_b   1.000
_cell.length_c   1.000
_cell.angle_alpha   90.00
_cell.angle_beta   90.00
_cell.angle_gamma   90.00
#
_symmetry.space_group_name_H-M   'P 1'
#
loop_
_entity.id
_entity.type
_entity.pdbx_description
1 polymer ?
#
loop_
_entity_poly.entity_id
_entity_poly.type
_entity_poly.pdbx_seq_one_letter_code
_entity_poly.pdbx_strand_id
1 'polypeptide(L)'
;YTKALLENIEEENLPIESLFKRVRNKVYRGYDNLQLPWEYSCLTEEFCFNYGQLNPYFDKPYTEAAYNDWTYVSQNSGVNEIINGLKSYIYNAQNTAVGKLRRIYKTITDKNDLFVIGRNLLQAAHGGAFECQEEISYANLRKYIWQGENHVLNGILYEMYFDKSNQFRDSVKGTNMLDNIANVLLYPEFKNTCKFIQMSLVEYKDRLYYTLGSSDRCIVAIKLGSSYMNMFDETVWRINTILIKGEEIPNPIPFNHELDAVELRRYIQQAIAIPSLCLQIRFSENINEGDLFIYNHLHTTEYYKV
;
A
#
# COMPACT_ATOMS: atom_id res chain seq x y z
N TYR A 1 -35.62 -0.33 20.63
CA TYR A 1 -34.21 0.09 20.67
C TYR A 1 -33.26 -1.08 20.38
N THR A 2 -33.29 -2.16 21.21
CA THR A 2 -32.36 -3.31 21.12
C THR A 2 -32.33 -3.95 19.73
N LYS A 3 -33.50 -4.16 19.10
CA LYS A 3 -33.57 -4.70 17.74
C LYS A 3 -32.84 -3.81 16.74
N ALA A 4 -33.05 -2.49 16.79
CA ALA A 4 -32.37 -1.54 15.92
C ALA A 4 -30.85 -1.47 16.18
N LEU A 5 -30.41 -1.70 17.42
CA LEU A 5 -29.00 -1.79 17.78
C LEU A 5 -28.36 -3.04 17.18
N LEU A 6 -28.97 -4.22 17.39
CA LEU A 6 -28.46 -5.50 16.88
C LEU A 6 -28.34 -5.54 15.35
N GLU A 7 -29.23 -4.86 14.64
CA GLU A 7 -29.22 -4.81 13.18
C GLU A 7 -28.09 -3.93 12.59
N ASN A 8 -27.41 -3.11 13.42
CA ASN A 8 -26.34 -2.22 12.97
C ASN A 8 -25.00 -2.45 13.69
N ILE A 9 -24.98 -3.19 14.82
CA ILE A 9 -23.78 -3.35 15.65
C ILE A 9 -22.68 -4.18 14.96
N GLU A 10 -23.08 -5.05 14.04
CA GLU A 10 -22.16 -5.91 13.28
C GLU A 10 -21.55 -5.21 12.05
N GLU A 11 -22.02 -3.98 11.75
CA GLU A 11 -21.47 -3.24 10.61
C GLU A 11 -20.02 -2.84 10.88
N GLU A 12 -19.16 -3.20 9.94
CA GLU A 12 -17.72 -2.97 10.05
C GLU A 12 -17.36 -1.49 9.99
N ASN A 13 -16.44 -1.08 10.86
CA ASN A 13 -15.89 0.28 10.93
C ASN A 13 -16.95 1.39 11.11
N LEU A 14 -18.10 1.06 11.71
CA LEU A 14 -19.12 2.04 12.03
C LEU A 14 -18.82 2.69 13.40
N PRO A 15 -18.43 3.98 13.45
CA PRO A 15 -18.18 4.68 14.71
C PRO A 15 -19.44 4.64 15.62
N ILE A 16 -19.23 4.45 16.92
CA ILE A 16 -20.32 4.26 17.89
C ILE A 16 -21.33 5.42 17.87
N GLU A 17 -20.87 6.64 17.66
CA GLU A 17 -21.74 7.81 17.56
C GLU A 17 -22.63 7.76 16.31
N SER A 18 -22.07 7.29 15.18
CA SER A 18 -22.81 7.04 13.94
C SER A 18 -23.80 5.89 14.10
N LEU A 19 -23.40 4.82 14.78
CA LEU A 19 -24.26 3.69 15.13
C LEU A 19 -25.47 4.17 15.94
N PHE A 20 -25.24 4.88 17.02
CA PHE A 20 -26.33 5.38 17.87
C PHE A 20 -27.22 6.37 17.13
N LYS A 21 -26.67 7.22 16.28
CA LYS A 21 -27.46 8.10 15.42
C LYS A 21 -28.39 7.33 14.48
N ARG A 22 -27.92 6.22 13.89
CA ARG A 22 -28.75 5.34 13.04
C ARG A 22 -29.83 4.64 13.87
N VAL A 23 -29.46 4.09 15.02
CA VAL A 23 -30.39 3.42 15.95
C VAL A 23 -31.49 4.40 16.37
N ARG A 24 -31.13 5.62 16.78
CA ARG A 24 -32.06 6.68 17.14
C ARG A 24 -33.04 6.97 16.01
N ASN A 25 -32.55 7.20 14.81
CA ASN A 25 -33.38 7.50 13.65
C ASN A 25 -34.33 6.33 13.30
N LYS A 26 -33.86 5.07 13.45
CA LYS A 26 -34.69 3.90 13.20
C LYS A 26 -35.78 3.70 14.24
N VAL A 27 -35.47 3.92 15.50
CA VAL A 27 -36.48 3.91 16.59
C VAL A 27 -37.49 5.04 16.41
N TYR A 28 -37.03 6.26 16.16
CA TYR A 28 -37.89 7.42 15.95
C TYR A 28 -38.90 7.19 14.83
N ARG A 29 -38.45 6.71 13.67
CA ARG A 29 -39.33 6.41 12.53
C ARG A 29 -40.24 5.19 12.77
N GLY A 30 -39.76 4.19 13.52
CA GLY A 30 -40.49 2.95 13.79
C GLY A 30 -41.63 3.09 14.81
N TYR A 31 -41.69 4.22 15.55
CA TYR A 31 -42.71 4.53 16.54
C TYR A 31 -43.43 5.86 16.23
N ASP A 32 -43.71 6.12 14.95
CA ASP A 32 -44.45 7.28 14.47
C ASP A 32 -43.96 8.61 15.07
N ASN A 33 -42.65 8.72 15.27
CA ASN A 33 -41.96 9.88 15.85
C ASN A 33 -42.32 10.18 17.34
N LEU A 34 -42.90 9.22 18.05
CA LEU A 34 -43.31 9.38 19.45
C LEU A 34 -42.17 9.04 20.44
N GLN A 35 -41.13 8.28 20.01
CA GLN A 35 -40.04 7.88 20.87
C GLN A 35 -38.68 8.31 20.29
N LEU A 36 -37.99 9.20 20.99
CA LEU A 36 -36.63 9.63 20.65
C LEU A 36 -35.66 9.19 21.73
N PRO A 37 -34.82 8.14 21.49
CA PRO A 37 -33.82 7.73 22.46
C PRO A 37 -32.76 8.81 22.66
N TRP A 38 -32.34 9.00 23.90
CA TRP A 38 -31.23 9.85 24.26
C TRP A 38 -29.96 9.02 24.37
N GLU A 39 -28.83 9.59 23.97
CA GLU A 39 -27.51 9.04 24.15
C GLU A 39 -26.59 10.12 24.74
N TYR A 40 -25.64 9.67 25.54
CA TYR A 40 -24.56 10.51 26.05
C TYR A 40 -23.24 9.77 25.83
N SER A 41 -22.31 10.40 25.18
CA SER A 41 -20.95 9.87 24.95
C SER A 41 -19.93 10.87 25.51
N CYS A 42 -18.93 10.34 26.24
CA CYS A 42 -17.76 11.09 26.67
C CYS A 42 -16.49 10.44 26.12
N LEU A 43 -16.60 9.70 25.01
CA LEU A 43 -15.46 9.13 24.32
C LEU A 43 -14.62 10.27 23.72
N THR A 44 -13.33 10.22 23.96
CA THR A 44 -12.33 11.15 23.43
C THR A 44 -11.72 10.67 22.14
N GLU A 45 -11.94 9.38 21.78
CA GLU A 45 -11.45 8.73 20.59
C GLU A 45 -12.58 8.00 19.88
N GLU A 46 -12.42 7.78 18.57
CA GLU A 46 -13.38 6.99 17.81
C GLU A 46 -13.37 5.53 18.26
N PHE A 47 -14.54 4.99 18.55
CA PHE A 47 -14.74 3.60 18.93
C PHE A 47 -15.76 2.94 17.99
N CYS A 48 -15.46 1.70 17.52
CA CYS A 48 -16.36 0.85 16.77
C CYS A 48 -16.57 -0.47 17.49
N PHE A 49 -17.79 -1.03 17.49
CA PHE A 49 -18.03 -2.37 18.01
C PHE A 49 -17.46 -3.47 17.12
N ASN A 50 -17.45 -3.23 15.82
CA ASN A 50 -16.88 -4.11 14.83
C ASN A 50 -15.87 -3.33 13.98
N TYR A 51 -14.60 -3.53 14.24
CA TYR A 51 -13.53 -2.96 13.42
C TYR A 51 -13.30 -3.72 12.12
N GLY A 52 -14.20 -4.66 11.80
CA GLY A 52 -14.06 -5.53 10.65
C GLY A 52 -12.80 -6.37 10.76
N GLN A 53 -12.02 -6.37 9.68
CA GLN A 53 -10.72 -7.03 9.69
C GLN A 53 -9.61 -6.18 10.33
N LEU A 54 -9.89 -4.90 10.65
CA LEU A 54 -8.91 -3.92 11.16
C LEU A 54 -9.19 -3.68 12.65
N ASN A 55 -8.46 -4.38 13.52
CA ASN A 55 -8.52 -4.16 14.98
C ASN A 55 -7.39 -3.19 15.40
N PRO A 56 -7.69 -2.00 15.98
CA PRO A 56 -6.66 -1.07 16.44
C PRO A 56 -5.79 -1.61 17.59
N TYR A 57 -6.27 -2.66 18.29
CA TYR A 57 -5.49 -3.38 19.30
C TYR A 57 -4.74 -4.58 18.73
N PHE A 58 -4.23 -4.45 17.51
CA PHE A 58 -3.47 -5.50 16.85
C PHE A 58 -2.17 -5.80 17.60
N ASP A 59 -2.08 -6.99 18.19
CA ASP A 59 -0.83 -7.48 18.76
C ASP A 59 0.16 -7.73 17.61
N LYS A 60 1.27 -7.00 17.63
CA LYS A 60 2.34 -7.16 16.65
C LYS A 60 2.88 -8.59 16.72
N PRO A 61 2.76 -9.39 15.64
CA PRO A 61 3.07 -10.83 15.70
C PRO A 61 4.55 -11.15 15.83
N TYR A 62 5.44 -10.17 15.62
CA TYR A 62 6.89 -10.36 15.65
C TYR A 62 7.52 -9.64 16.84
N THR A 63 8.74 -10.05 17.21
CA THR A 63 9.51 -9.38 18.25
C THR A 63 9.95 -7.98 17.82
N GLU A 64 10.19 -7.11 18.78
CA GLU A 64 10.70 -5.77 18.50
C GLU A 64 12.04 -5.80 17.76
N ALA A 65 12.91 -6.78 18.07
CA ALA A 65 14.15 -7.02 17.35
C ALA A 65 13.93 -7.35 15.87
N ALA A 66 12.87 -8.10 15.53
CA ALA A 66 12.54 -8.42 14.15
C ALA A 66 11.97 -7.20 13.40
N TYR A 67 11.20 -6.35 14.09
CA TYR A 67 10.76 -5.06 13.55
C TYR A 67 11.92 -4.08 13.38
N ASN A 68 12.90 -4.12 14.29
CA ASN A 68 14.16 -3.39 14.15
C ASN A 68 15.23 -4.30 13.50
N ASP A 69 15.13 -4.45 12.17
CA ASP A 69 16.00 -5.33 11.38
C ASP A 69 17.50 -5.01 11.55
N TRP A 70 17.83 -3.77 11.93
CA TRP A 70 19.21 -3.35 12.10
C TRP A 70 19.97 -4.17 13.14
N THR A 71 19.32 -4.52 14.24
CA THR A 71 19.90 -5.24 15.37
C THR A 71 19.56 -6.72 15.42
N TYR A 72 18.76 -7.20 14.46
CA TYR A 72 18.28 -8.58 14.48
C TYR A 72 19.43 -9.58 14.20
N VAL A 73 19.50 -10.58 15.07
CA VAL A 73 20.42 -11.73 14.94
C VAL A 73 19.61 -13.01 15.21
N SER A 74 19.58 -13.93 14.27
CA SER A 74 18.95 -15.24 14.43
C SER A 74 19.78 -16.14 15.36
N GLN A 75 19.09 -16.99 16.12
CA GLN A 75 19.74 -18.06 16.88
C GLN A 75 20.27 -19.20 15.98
N ASN A 76 19.83 -19.26 14.72
CA ASN A 76 20.27 -20.22 13.73
C ASN A 76 21.39 -19.63 12.85
N SER A 77 22.59 -20.20 12.91
CA SER A 77 23.74 -19.70 12.15
C SER A 77 23.52 -19.74 10.63
N GLY A 78 22.85 -20.78 10.12
CA GLY A 78 22.52 -20.90 8.70
C GLY A 78 21.54 -19.82 8.22
N VAL A 79 20.60 -19.42 9.09
CA VAL A 79 19.69 -18.31 8.82
C VAL A 79 20.42 -16.97 8.89
N ASN A 80 21.34 -16.78 9.84
CA ASN A 80 22.17 -15.59 9.90
C ASN A 80 23.02 -15.41 8.63
N GLU A 81 23.54 -16.49 8.06
CA GLU A 81 24.26 -16.41 6.78
C GLU A 81 23.35 -15.94 5.64
N ILE A 82 22.08 -16.37 5.61
CA ILE A 82 21.11 -15.91 4.62
C ILE A 82 20.82 -14.42 4.82
N ILE A 83 20.48 -14.01 6.05
CA ILE A 83 20.15 -12.61 6.38
C ILE A 83 21.35 -11.70 6.02
N ASN A 84 22.57 -12.06 6.43
CA ASN A 84 23.77 -11.28 6.14
C ASN A 84 24.08 -11.23 4.64
N GLY A 85 23.85 -12.32 3.92
CA GLY A 85 23.99 -12.36 2.46
C GLY A 85 23.00 -11.42 1.77
N LEU A 86 21.73 -11.40 2.20
CA LEU A 86 20.72 -10.49 1.68
C LEU A 86 21.00 -9.02 2.04
N LYS A 87 21.54 -8.74 3.22
CA LYS A 87 21.97 -7.40 3.66
C LYS A 87 23.20 -6.87 2.91
N SER A 88 23.93 -7.75 2.24
CA SER A 88 25.10 -7.36 1.44
C SER A 88 24.68 -6.45 0.27
N TYR A 89 25.57 -5.56 -0.16
CA TYR A 89 25.41 -4.76 -1.38
C TYR A 89 26.02 -5.45 -2.62
N ILE A 90 26.36 -6.74 -2.49
CA ILE A 90 27.00 -7.56 -3.55
C ILE A 90 25.95 -8.52 -4.13
N TYR A 91 25.56 -8.33 -5.38
CA TYR A 91 24.54 -9.16 -6.05
C TYR A 91 24.81 -10.67 -5.94
N ASN A 92 26.05 -11.08 -6.09
CA ASN A 92 26.43 -12.49 -5.98
C ASN A 92 26.17 -13.06 -4.59
N ALA A 93 26.41 -12.29 -3.53
CA ALA A 93 26.12 -12.71 -2.16
C ALA A 93 24.61 -12.79 -1.93
N GLN A 94 23.84 -11.82 -2.43
CA GLN A 94 22.39 -11.80 -2.34
C GLN A 94 21.74 -12.97 -3.09
N ASN A 95 22.17 -13.24 -4.32
CA ASN A 95 21.68 -14.36 -5.12
C ASN A 95 22.05 -15.71 -4.48
N THR A 96 23.26 -15.83 -3.91
CA THR A 96 23.68 -17.03 -3.16
C THR A 96 22.83 -17.24 -1.91
N ALA A 97 22.45 -16.16 -1.21
CA ALA A 97 21.59 -16.24 -0.03
C ALA A 97 20.19 -16.78 -0.38
N VAL A 98 19.60 -16.35 -1.51
CA VAL A 98 18.32 -16.89 -2.02
C VAL A 98 18.49 -18.39 -2.35
N GLY A 99 19.57 -18.79 -2.99
CA GLY A 99 19.86 -20.21 -3.25
C GLY A 99 19.99 -21.06 -1.97
N LYS A 100 20.53 -20.50 -0.87
CA LYS A 100 20.55 -21.15 0.45
C LYS A 100 19.14 -21.21 1.04
N LEU A 101 18.38 -20.11 1.00
CA LEU A 101 17.00 -20.04 1.49
C LEU A 101 16.13 -21.13 0.84
N ARG A 102 16.16 -21.26 -0.48
CA ARG A 102 15.40 -22.28 -1.23
C ARG A 102 15.71 -23.72 -0.80
N ARG A 103 16.89 -23.97 -0.25
CA ARG A 103 17.29 -25.31 0.25
C ARG A 103 16.80 -25.60 1.65
N ILE A 104 16.79 -24.59 2.54
CA ILE A 104 16.56 -24.82 3.96
C ILE A 104 15.24 -24.23 4.50
N TYR A 105 14.43 -23.52 3.69
CA TYR A 105 13.26 -22.80 4.18
C TYR A 105 12.30 -23.67 5.02
N LYS A 106 12.16 -24.96 4.68
CA LYS A 106 11.29 -25.90 5.43
C LYS A 106 11.79 -26.18 6.84
N THR A 107 13.05 -25.94 7.13
CA THR A 107 13.64 -26.15 8.46
C THR A 107 13.64 -24.88 9.32
N ILE A 108 13.28 -23.73 8.73
CA ILE A 108 13.19 -22.46 9.45
C ILE A 108 11.81 -22.39 10.12
N THR A 109 11.77 -22.55 11.41
CA THR A 109 10.53 -22.59 12.21
C THR A 109 10.25 -21.29 12.96
N ASP A 110 11.26 -20.43 13.12
CA ASP A 110 11.07 -19.13 13.76
C ASP A 110 10.43 -18.13 12.78
N LYS A 111 9.25 -17.65 13.12
CA LYS A 111 8.52 -16.66 12.32
C LYS A 111 9.27 -15.32 12.21
N ASN A 112 10.08 -14.96 13.22
CA ASN A 112 10.88 -13.73 13.19
C ASN A 112 11.98 -13.84 12.15
N ASP A 113 12.65 -15.00 12.05
CA ASP A 113 13.65 -15.28 11.02
C ASP A 113 13.07 -15.12 9.61
N LEU A 114 11.92 -15.73 9.36
CA LEU A 114 11.23 -15.64 8.06
C LEU A 114 10.79 -14.21 7.75
N PHE A 115 10.31 -13.47 8.74
CA PHE A 115 9.93 -12.07 8.57
C PHE A 115 11.12 -11.19 8.21
N VAL A 116 12.24 -11.33 8.92
CA VAL A 116 13.49 -10.57 8.65
C VAL A 116 14.10 -10.95 7.31
N ILE A 117 14.05 -12.25 6.92
CA ILE A 117 14.42 -12.69 5.57
C ILE A 117 13.59 -11.95 4.52
N GLY A 118 12.27 -11.88 4.70
CA GLY A 118 11.36 -11.17 3.80
C GLY A 118 11.71 -9.69 3.65
N ARG A 119 11.99 -9.00 4.76
CA ARG A 119 12.41 -7.59 4.74
C ARG A 119 13.66 -7.39 3.88
N ASN A 120 14.68 -8.22 4.09
CA ASN A 120 15.95 -8.10 3.38
C ASN A 120 15.88 -8.62 1.93
N LEU A 121 14.96 -9.55 1.64
CA LEU A 121 14.66 -10.00 0.28
C LEU A 121 14.14 -8.84 -0.58
N LEU A 122 13.19 -8.05 -0.06
CA LEU A 122 12.70 -6.85 -0.77
C LEU A 122 13.82 -5.83 -0.99
N GLN A 123 14.67 -5.61 0.01
CA GLN A 123 15.77 -4.65 -0.12
C GLN A 123 16.74 -5.05 -1.24
N ALA A 124 17.12 -6.33 -1.29
CA ALA A 124 18.00 -6.87 -2.31
C ALA A 124 17.34 -6.83 -3.71
N ALA A 125 16.08 -7.21 -3.80
CA ALA A 125 15.28 -7.15 -5.04
C ALA A 125 15.15 -5.72 -5.58
N HIS A 126 14.85 -4.76 -4.70
CA HIS A 126 14.79 -3.33 -5.05
C HIS A 126 16.14 -2.81 -5.56
N GLY A 127 17.23 -3.30 -4.99
CA GLY A 127 18.60 -2.99 -5.42
C GLY A 127 19.03 -3.66 -6.74
N GLY A 128 18.20 -4.53 -7.33
CA GLY A 128 18.46 -5.16 -8.62
C GLY A 128 19.00 -6.59 -8.57
N ALA A 129 19.04 -7.24 -7.39
CA ALA A 129 19.44 -8.65 -7.29
C ALA A 129 18.41 -9.56 -7.96
N PHE A 130 18.77 -10.16 -9.08
CA PHE A 130 17.87 -10.91 -9.97
C PHE A 130 17.16 -12.06 -9.26
N GLU A 131 17.88 -12.94 -8.58
CA GLU A 131 17.29 -14.08 -7.85
C GLU A 131 16.32 -13.62 -6.76
N CYS A 132 16.60 -12.45 -6.14
CA CYS A 132 15.69 -11.86 -5.15
C CYS A 132 14.41 -11.33 -5.79
N GLN A 133 14.48 -10.75 -6.99
CA GLN A 133 13.30 -10.33 -7.75
C GLN A 133 12.45 -11.53 -8.18
N GLU A 134 13.08 -12.61 -8.68
CA GLU A 134 12.37 -13.84 -9.04
C GLU A 134 11.69 -14.50 -7.83
N GLU A 135 12.32 -14.42 -6.64
CA GLU A 135 11.74 -15.00 -5.43
C GLU A 135 10.43 -14.30 -5.03
N ILE A 136 10.26 -13.02 -5.39
CA ILE A 136 9.02 -12.26 -5.18
C ILE A 136 8.02 -12.55 -6.31
N SER A 137 7.64 -13.81 -6.45
CA SER A 137 6.62 -14.28 -7.38
C SER A 137 5.63 -15.19 -6.67
N TYR A 138 4.41 -15.32 -7.22
CA TYR A 138 3.39 -16.22 -6.67
C TYR A 138 3.93 -17.64 -6.45
N ALA A 139 4.57 -18.21 -7.48
CA ALA A 139 5.06 -19.58 -7.44
C ALA A 139 6.09 -19.83 -6.33
N ASN A 140 6.91 -18.83 -6.02
CA ASN A 140 7.92 -18.92 -4.98
C ASN A 140 7.35 -18.54 -3.60
N LEU A 141 6.61 -17.47 -3.48
CA LEU A 141 6.08 -17.02 -2.19
C LEU A 141 5.09 -18.01 -1.58
N ARG A 142 4.27 -18.70 -2.38
CA ARG A 142 3.35 -19.73 -1.86
C ARG A 142 4.04 -20.87 -1.11
N LYS A 143 5.32 -21.12 -1.39
CA LYS A 143 6.12 -22.18 -0.71
C LYS A 143 6.34 -21.89 0.77
N TYR A 144 6.30 -20.61 1.17
CA TYR A 144 6.52 -20.15 2.53
C TYR A 144 5.24 -20.10 3.38
N ILE A 145 4.09 -20.51 2.81
CA ILE A 145 2.84 -20.59 3.57
C ILE A 145 2.92 -21.77 4.53
N TRP A 146 2.77 -21.47 5.82
CA TRP A 146 2.68 -22.44 6.87
C TRP A 146 1.54 -22.08 7.85
N GLN A 147 0.63 -23.00 8.09
CA GLN A 147 -0.57 -22.79 8.93
C GLN A 147 -1.42 -21.54 8.51
N GLY A 148 -1.47 -21.26 7.22
CA GLY A 148 -2.23 -20.13 6.69
C GLY A 148 -1.52 -18.77 6.79
N GLU A 149 -0.28 -18.74 7.30
CA GLU A 149 0.54 -17.52 7.42
C GLU A 149 1.72 -17.54 6.44
N ASN A 150 2.11 -16.37 5.95
CA ASN A 150 3.32 -16.20 5.15
C ASN A 150 4.22 -15.11 5.74
N HIS A 151 5.09 -15.51 6.64
CA HIS A 151 5.96 -14.57 7.36
C HIS A 151 7.01 -13.91 6.46
N VAL A 152 7.42 -14.57 5.37
CA VAL A 152 8.33 -13.97 4.36
C VAL A 152 7.61 -12.82 3.64
N LEU A 153 6.39 -13.05 3.17
CA LEU A 153 5.62 -12.02 2.48
C LEU A 153 5.22 -10.88 3.44
N ASN A 154 4.92 -11.21 4.70
CA ASN A 154 4.69 -10.18 5.74
C ASN A 154 5.92 -9.27 5.88
N GLY A 155 7.13 -9.84 5.89
CA GLY A 155 8.38 -9.07 5.94
C GLY A 155 8.60 -8.21 4.70
N ILE A 156 8.32 -8.74 3.50
CA ILE A 156 8.36 -8.00 2.24
C ILE A 156 7.46 -6.77 2.30
N LEU A 157 6.18 -6.96 2.65
CA LEU A 157 5.22 -5.87 2.73
C LEU A 157 5.59 -4.86 3.81
N TYR A 158 6.05 -5.33 4.96
CA TYR A 158 6.47 -4.44 6.05
C TYR A 158 7.63 -3.52 5.62
N GLU A 159 8.64 -4.08 4.94
CA GLU A 159 9.80 -3.33 4.45
C GLU A 159 9.45 -2.28 3.38
N MET A 160 8.32 -2.43 2.68
CA MET A 160 7.84 -1.39 1.76
C MET A 160 7.54 -0.08 2.49
N TYR A 161 6.99 -0.16 3.70
CA TYR A 161 6.47 0.99 4.43
C TYR A 161 7.32 1.39 5.64
N PHE A 162 8.12 0.48 6.19
CA PHE A 162 8.93 0.73 7.38
C PHE A 162 10.41 0.48 7.09
N ASP A 163 11.26 1.35 7.59
CA ASP A 163 12.70 1.21 7.42
C ASP A 163 13.32 0.22 8.42
N LYS A 164 14.65 0.05 8.32
CA LYS A 164 15.40 -0.88 9.19
C LYS A 164 15.32 -0.54 10.68
N SER A 165 15.03 0.72 11.02
CA SER A 165 14.87 1.21 12.40
C SER A 165 13.41 1.19 12.85
N ASN A 166 12.52 0.54 12.08
CA ASN A 166 11.09 0.49 12.34
C ASN A 166 10.38 1.86 12.24
N GLN A 167 10.94 2.81 11.50
CA GLN A 167 10.31 4.10 11.24
C GLN A 167 9.49 4.02 9.96
N PHE A 168 8.31 4.64 9.97
CA PHE A 168 7.48 4.75 8.78
C PHE A 168 8.18 5.61 7.73
N ARG A 169 8.27 5.10 6.50
CA ARG A 169 8.99 5.76 5.40
C ARG A 169 8.20 6.94 4.82
N ASP A 170 8.92 7.96 4.37
CA ASP A 170 8.33 9.07 3.62
C ASP A 170 7.90 8.66 2.21
N SER A 171 8.52 7.61 1.64
CA SER A 171 8.15 7.03 0.36
C SER A 171 8.17 5.51 0.40
N VAL A 172 7.21 4.88 -0.28
CA VAL A 172 7.10 3.42 -0.35
C VAL A 172 8.31 2.84 -1.10
N LYS A 173 8.97 1.85 -0.50
CA LYS A 173 10.09 1.15 -1.11
C LYS A 173 9.62 -0.01 -1.99
N GLY A 174 10.40 -0.34 -3.03
CA GLY A 174 10.10 -1.48 -3.89
C GLY A 174 8.97 -1.24 -4.87
N THR A 175 8.72 0.01 -5.27
CA THR A 175 7.68 0.38 -6.25
C THR A 175 7.86 -0.31 -7.59
N ASN A 176 9.09 -0.69 -7.96
CA ASN A 176 9.38 -1.51 -9.13
C ASN A 176 8.85 -2.95 -9.04
N MET A 177 8.54 -3.44 -7.84
CA MET A 177 7.94 -4.77 -7.58
C MET A 177 6.45 -4.70 -7.24
N LEU A 178 5.88 -3.50 -7.24
CA LEU A 178 4.54 -3.22 -6.71
C LEU A 178 3.45 -4.04 -7.39
N ASP A 179 3.44 -4.09 -8.72
CA ASP A 179 2.44 -4.86 -9.47
C ASP A 179 2.57 -6.38 -9.25
N ASN A 180 3.80 -6.89 -9.17
CA ASN A 180 4.04 -8.30 -8.88
C ASN A 180 3.51 -8.66 -7.49
N ILE A 181 3.81 -7.85 -6.48
CA ILE A 181 3.34 -8.05 -5.11
C ILE A 181 1.82 -7.94 -5.04
N ALA A 182 1.23 -6.93 -5.68
CA ALA A 182 -0.22 -6.75 -5.70
C ALA A 182 -0.94 -7.93 -6.36
N ASN A 183 -0.40 -8.46 -7.46
CA ASN A 183 -0.94 -9.66 -8.12
C ASN A 183 -0.87 -10.89 -7.21
N VAL A 184 0.20 -11.06 -6.42
CA VAL A 184 0.30 -12.15 -5.43
C VAL A 184 -0.80 -12.02 -4.38
N LEU A 185 -1.07 -10.81 -3.88
CA LEU A 185 -2.07 -10.57 -2.85
C LEU A 185 -3.52 -10.81 -3.29
N LEU A 186 -3.78 -10.98 -4.60
CA LEU A 186 -5.12 -11.37 -5.09
C LEU A 186 -5.49 -12.81 -4.76
N TYR A 187 -4.53 -13.67 -4.45
CA TYR A 187 -4.80 -15.08 -4.16
C TYR A 187 -5.29 -15.25 -2.72
N PRO A 188 -6.39 -16.04 -2.52
CA PRO A 188 -7.03 -16.16 -1.21
C PRO A 188 -6.13 -16.68 -0.09
N GLU A 189 -5.12 -17.46 -0.40
CA GLU A 189 -4.16 -17.98 0.57
C GLU A 189 -3.31 -16.91 1.26
N PHE A 190 -3.25 -15.68 0.71
CA PHE A 190 -2.52 -14.56 1.29
C PHE A 190 -3.40 -13.57 2.07
N LYS A 191 -4.67 -13.91 2.32
CA LYS A 191 -5.60 -13.02 3.03
C LYS A 191 -5.09 -12.57 4.41
N ASN A 192 -4.38 -13.46 5.13
CA ASN A 192 -3.81 -13.12 6.44
C ASN A 192 -2.67 -12.13 6.31
N THR A 193 -1.88 -12.22 5.25
CA THR A 193 -0.85 -11.23 4.92
C THR A 193 -1.47 -9.88 4.56
N CYS A 194 -2.56 -9.85 3.79
CA CYS A 194 -3.30 -8.62 3.53
C CYS A 194 -3.78 -7.98 4.83
N LYS A 195 -4.36 -8.79 5.72
CA LYS A 195 -4.80 -8.33 7.04
C LYS A 195 -3.62 -7.78 7.86
N PHE A 196 -2.50 -8.50 7.91
CA PHE A 196 -1.30 -8.07 8.64
C PHE A 196 -0.83 -6.69 8.20
N ILE A 197 -0.68 -6.45 6.88
CA ILE A 197 -0.17 -5.15 6.42
C ILE A 197 -1.19 -4.03 6.61
N GLN A 198 -2.47 -4.29 6.39
CA GLN A 198 -3.53 -3.30 6.64
C GLN A 198 -3.55 -2.87 8.11
N MET A 199 -3.43 -3.83 9.04
CA MET A 199 -3.37 -3.56 10.48
C MET A 199 -2.10 -2.76 10.86
N SER A 200 -0.94 -3.12 10.27
CA SER A 200 0.32 -2.41 10.52
C SER A 200 0.29 -0.96 10.04
N LEU A 201 -0.60 -0.62 9.09
CA LEU A 201 -0.70 0.70 8.47
C LEU A 201 -1.88 1.54 8.99
N VAL A 202 -2.66 1.04 9.96
CA VAL A 202 -3.85 1.75 10.47
C VAL A 202 -3.53 3.18 10.91
N GLU A 203 -2.45 3.37 11.67
CA GLU A 203 -2.02 4.68 12.19
C GLU A 203 -1.51 5.63 11.10
N TYR A 204 -1.23 5.12 9.90
CA TYR A 204 -0.62 5.87 8.79
C TYR A 204 -1.56 6.06 7.59
N LYS A 205 -2.86 5.76 7.75
CA LYS A 205 -3.85 5.82 6.65
C LYS A 205 -3.88 7.18 5.96
N ASP A 206 -3.81 8.25 6.73
CA ASP A 206 -3.86 9.62 6.21
C ASP A 206 -2.61 10.03 5.42
N ARG A 207 -1.53 9.26 5.55
CA ARG A 207 -0.27 9.46 4.81
C ARG A 207 -0.18 8.63 3.53
N LEU A 208 -1.19 7.80 3.25
CA LEU A 208 -1.20 6.86 2.13
C LEU A 208 -2.39 7.12 1.20
N TYR A 209 -2.12 7.16 -0.09
CA TYR A 209 -3.18 7.19 -1.10
C TYR A 209 -3.86 5.84 -1.27
N TYR A 210 -3.13 4.76 -1.00
CA TYR A 210 -3.59 3.38 -1.15
C TYR A 210 -2.84 2.45 -0.17
N THR A 211 -3.54 1.45 0.35
CA THR A 211 -2.95 0.39 1.19
C THR A 211 -2.97 -0.92 0.44
N LEU A 212 -1.81 -1.59 0.31
CA LEU A 212 -1.72 -2.91 -0.33
C LEU A 212 -2.65 -3.93 0.35
N GLY A 213 -3.26 -4.77 -0.48
CA GLY A 213 -4.25 -5.75 -0.01
C GLY A 213 -5.66 -5.18 0.21
N SER A 214 -5.88 -3.86 -0.01
CA SER A 214 -7.22 -3.28 -0.08
C SER A 214 -7.89 -3.63 -1.41
N SER A 215 -9.22 -3.77 -1.40
CA SER A 215 -10.05 -3.89 -2.60
C SER A 215 -10.38 -2.55 -3.24
N ASP A 216 -9.97 -1.44 -2.62
CA ASP A 216 -10.30 -0.11 -3.07
C ASP A 216 -9.62 0.25 -4.39
N ARG A 217 -10.30 1.06 -5.18
CA ARG A 217 -9.73 1.67 -6.38
C ARG A 217 -9.36 3.11 -6.08
N CYS A 218 -8.16 3.50 -6.48
CA CYS A 218 -7.73 4.88 -6.41
C CYS A 218 -8.02 5.58 -7.74
N ILE A 219 -8.79 6.66 -7.68
CA ILE A 219 -9.10 7.50 -8.83
C ILE A 219 -8.15 8.68 -8.81
N VAL A 220 -7.37 8.80 -9.90
CA VAL A 220 -6.53 9.96 -10.17
C VAL A 220 -7.23 10.79 -11.25
N ALA A 221 -7.57 12.03 -10.93
CA ALA A 221 -8.14 12.97 -11.88
C ALA A 221 -7.05 13.88 -12.45
N ILE A 222 -6.94 13.91 -13.77
CA ILE A 222 -5.98 14.77 -14.48
C ILE A 222 -6.75 15.89 -15.16
N LYS A 223 -6.48 17.13 -14.74
CA LYS A 223 -7.00 18.32 -15.42
C LYS A 223 -6.09 18.69 -16.55
N LEU A 224 -6.61 18.60 -17.76
CA LEU A 224 -5.93 18.99 -18.98
C LEU A 224 -6.19 20.48 -19.28
N GLY A 225 -5.20 21.12 -19.89
CA GLY A 225 -5.27 22.46 -20.43
C GLY A 225 -5.44 22.42 -21.96
N SER A 226 -4.83 23.41 -22.63
CA SER A 226 -4.82 23.45 -24.10
C SER A 226 -3.99 22.32 -24.70
N SER A 227 -4.38 21.86 -25.89
CA SER A 227 -3.59 20.94 -26.70
C SER A 227 -2.92 21.69 -27.84
N TYR A 228 -1.91 21.08 -28.44
CA TYR A 228 -1.24 21.54 -29.66
C TYR A 228 -0.80 20.32 -30.49
N MET A 229 -0.48 20.57 -31.79
CA MET A 229 0.11 19.54 -32.64
C MET A 229 1.63 19.64 -32.55
N ASN A 230 2.34 18.54 -32.32
CA ASN A 230 3.80 18.51 -32.40
C ASN A 230 4.30 18.35 -33.85
N MET A 231 5.63 18.23 -34.02
CA MET A 231 6.25 18.13 -35.36
C MET A 231 5.95 16.80 -36.08
N PHE A 232 5.35 15.84 -35.40
CA PHE A 232 4.96 14.53 -35.95
C PHE A 232 3.46 14.42 -36.19
N ASP A 233 2.72 15.56 -36.15
CA ASP A 233 1.28 15.65 -36.29
C ASP A 233 0.51 14.87 -35.17
N GLU A 234 1.10 14.77 -33.97
CA GLU A 234 0.48 14.17 -32.81
C GLU A 234 -0.11 15.26 -31.89
N THR A 235 -1.30 14.97 -31.36
CA THR A 235 -1.93 15.88 -30.37
C THR A 235 -1.25 15.75 -29.02
N VAL A 236 -0.75 16.86 -28.48
CA VAL A 236 -0.10 16.93 -27.17
C VAL A 236 -0.95 17.76 -26.21
N TRP A 237 -1.42 17.14 -25.13
CA TRP A 237 -2.19 17.77 -24.07
C TRP A 237 -1.29 18.29 -22.95
N ARG A 238 -1.52 19.52 -22.53
CA ARG A 238 -0.86 20.08 -21.35
C ARG A 238 -1.56 19.62 -20.09
N ILE A 239 -0.84 19.04 -19.14
CA ILE A 239 -1.36 18.70 -17.81
C ILE A 239 -1.25 19.96 -16.93
N ASN A 240 -2.38 20.41 -16.41
CA ASN A 240 -2.44 21.52 -15.45
C ASN A 240 -2.27 21.02 -14.02
N THR A 241 -3.07 20.03 -13.61
CA THR A 241 -3.02 19.48 -12.25
C THR A 241 -3.35 18.00 -12.25
N ILE A 242 -2.77 17.28 -11.28
CA ILE A 242 -3.08 15.88 -10.98
C ILE A 242 -3.65 15.83 -9.57
N LEU A 243 -4.84 15.26 -9.43
CA LEU A 243 -5.61 15.25 -8.18
C LEU A 243 -5.87 13.81 -7.73
N ILE A 244 -5.71 13.57 -6.43
CA ILE A 244 -6.15 12.32 -5.76
C ILE A 244 -7.06 12.71 -4.60
N LYS A 245 -8.24 12.10 -4.53
CA LYS A 245 -9.25 12.43 -3.51
C LYS A 245 -9.59 13.94 -3.43
N GLY A 246 -9.38 14.67 -4.55
CA GLY A 246 -9.61 16.12 -4.63
C GLY A 246 -8.42 16.99 -4.24
N GLU A 247 -7.34 16.42 -3.74
CA GLU A 247 -6.10 17.12 -3.38
C GLU A 247 -5.08 17.05 -4.52
N GLU A 248 -4.39 18.14 -4.77
CA GLU A 248 -3.34 18.20 -5.78
C GLU A 248 -2.08 17.50 -5.28
N ILE A 249 -1.53 16.60 -6.11
CA ILE A 249 -0.27 15.93 -5.82
C ILE A 249 0.88 16.65 -6.54
N PRO A 250 2.11 16.59 -5.97
CA PRO A 250 3.30 17.08 -6.67
C PRO A 250 3.45 16.39 -8.01
N ASN A 251 3.92 17.16 -9.01
CA ASN A 251 4.11 16.62 -10.35
C ASN A 251 5.11 15.44 -10.37
N PRO A 252 4.67 14.22 -10.76
CA PRO A 252 5.54 13.07 -10.88
C PRO A 252 6.24 12.95 -12.25
N ILE A 253 5.94 13.86 -13.19
CA ILE A 253 6.31 13.73 -14.59
C ILE A 253 7.60 14.52 -14.83
N PRO A 254 8.58 13.97 -15.62
CA PRO A 254 9.77 14.72 -16.01
C PRO A 254 9.42 15.99 -16.79
N PHE A 255 10.18 17.03 -16.53
CA PHE A 255 9.99 18.32 -17.19
C PHE A 255 10.20 18.22 -18.71
N ASN A 256 9.29 18.84 -19.48
CA ASN A 256 9.34 18.90 -20.95
C ASN A 256 9.46 17.55 -21.67
N HIS A 257 8.90 16.49 -21.08
CA HIS A 257 8.85 15.18 -21.71
C HIS A 257 7.42 14.88 -22.18
N GLU A 258 7.23 14.63 -23.46
CA GLU A 258 5.96 14.19 -24.03
C GLU A 258 5.81 12.70 -23.76
N LEU A 259 4.74 12.31 -23.09
CA LEU A 259 4.46 10.97 -22.64
C LEU A 259 3.20 10.44 -23.29
N ASP A 260 3.19 9.18 -23.68
CA ASP A 260 1.95 8.50 -23.99
C ASP A 260 1.16 8.15 -22.69
N ALA A 261 -0.08 7.67 -22.86
CA ALA A 261 -0.94 7.34 -21.73
C ALA A 261 -0.37 6.21 -20.83
N VAL A 262 0.43 5.30 -21.38
CA VAL A 262 1.05 4.19 -20.66
C VAL A 262 2.19 4.69 -19.79
N GLU A 263 3.06 5.54 -20.35
CA GLU A 263 4.15 6.16 -19.64
C GLU A 263 3.65 7.10 -18.54
N LEU A 264 2.63 7.93 -18.85
CA LEU A 264 1.98 8.79 -17.89
C LEU A 264 1.43 7.99 -16.70
N ARG A 265 0.72 6.88 -16.98
CA ARG A 265 0.24 5.97 -15.93
C ARG A 265 1.38 5.44 -15.08
N ARG A 266 2.50 5.03 -15.68
CA ARG A 266 3.67 4.48 -14.98
C ARG A 266 4.29 5.51 -14.03
N TYR A 267 4.47 6.76 -14.48
CA TYR A 267 5.01 7.83 -13.63
C TYR A 267 4.11 8.12 -12.43
N ILE A 268 2.80 8.23 -12.66
CA ILE A 268 1.82 8.44 -11.59
C ILE A 268 1.87 7.27 -10.61
N GLN A 269 1.79 6.03 -11.12
CA GLN A 269 1.82 4.81 -10.31
C GLN A 269 3.04 4.75 -9.39
N GLN A 270 4.23 5.06 -9.91
CA GLN A 270 5.47 5.03 -9.14
C GLN A 270 5.50 6.11 -8.06
N ALA A 271 5.03 7.31 -8.38
CA ALA A 271 5.04 8.44 -7.46
C ALA A 271 4.11 8.25 -6.25
N ILE A 272 2.94 7.65 -6.49
CA ILE A 272 1.91 7.49 -5.45
C ILE A 272 1.85 6.06 -4.89
N ALA A 273 2.72 5.16 -5.38
CA ALA A 273 2.83 3.76 -4.96
C ALA A 273 1.50 2.98 -4.99
N ILE A 274 0.74 3.13 -6.08
CA ILE A 274 -0.53 2.42 -6.30
C ILE A 274 -0.35 1.38 -7.40
N PRO A 275 -0.74 0.10 -7.17
CA PRO A 275 -0.68 -0.93 -8.21
C PRO A 275 -1.52 -0.58 -9.43
N SER A 276 -1.07 -0.96 -10.63
CA SER A 276 -1.77 -0.70 -11.90
C SER A 276 -3.21 -1.17 -11.88
N LEU A 277 -3.48 -2.31 -11.27
CA LEU A 277 -4.81 -2.91 -11.18
C LEU A 277 -5.80 -2.08 -10.31
N CYS A 278 -5.26 -1.28 -9.38
CA CYS A 278 -6.05 -0.45 -8.45
C CYS A 278 -6.13 1.01 -8.90
N LEU A 279 -5.32 1.41 -9.91
CA LEU A 279 -5.24 2.77 -10.40
C LEU A 279 -6.24 3.02 -11.54
N GLN A 280 -7.12 4.00 -11.36
CA GLN A 280 -8.00 4.50 -12.42
C GLN A 280 -7.68 5.96 -12.71
N ILE A 281 -7.24 6.27 -13.93
CA ILE A 281 -7.01 7.64 -14.38
C ILE A 281 -8.25 8.16 -15.09
N ARG A 282 -8.65 9.39 -14.77
CA ARG A 282 -9.73 10.12 -15.43
C ARG A 282 -9.21 11.47 -15.88
N PHE A 283 -9.41 11.77 -17.16
CA PHE A 283 -9.07 13.05 -17.75
C PHE A 283 -10.28 13.99 -17.73
N SER A 284 -10.04 15.30 -17.65
CA SER A 284 -11.10 16.32 -17.74
C SER A 284 -11.67 16.47 -19.14
N GLU A 285 -10.90 16.05 -20.16
CA GLU A 285 -11.25 16.12 -21.58
C GLU A 285 -11.32 14.73 -22.18
N ASN A 286 -11.99 14.61 -23.33
CA ASN A 286 -11.98 13.41 -24.14
C ASN A 286 -10.63 13.26 -24.83
N ILE A 287 -9.90 12.20 -24.55
CA ILE A 287 -8.63 11.87 -25.18
C ILE A 287 -8.81 10.79 -26.24
N ASN A 288 -7.98 10.81 -27.26
CA ASN A 288 -7.92 9.81 -28.31
C ASN A 288 -6.74 8.86 -28.08
N GLU A 289 -6.80 7.69 -28.71
CA GLU A 289 -5.64 6.80 -28.79
C GLU A 289 -4.51 7.50 -29.57
N GLY A 290 -3.31 7.53 -29.00
CA GLY A 290 -2.16 8.21 -29.58
C GLY A 290 -1.95 9.66 -29.09
N ASP A 291 -2.89 10.22 -28.32
CA ASP A 291 -2.65 11.53 -27.68
C ASP A 291 -1.47 11.45 -26.70
N LEU A 292 -0.64 12.48 -26.71
CA LEU A 292 0.50 12.66 -25.83
C LEU A 292 0.18 13.66 -24.72
N PHE A 293 0.94 13.58 -23.64
CA PHE A 293 0.75 14.42 -22.46
C PHE A 293 2.08 15.05 -22.05
N ILE A 294 2.05 16.34 -21.72
CA ILE A 294 3.20 17.09 -21.22
C ILE A 294 2.82 17.88 -19.98
N TYR A 295 3.68 17.86 -18.97
CA TYR A 295 3.52 18.75 -17.83
C TYR A 295 4.25 20.06 -18.10
N ASN A 296 3.52 21.17 -18.09
CA ASN A 296 4.04 22.47 -18.44
C ASN A 296 4.15 23.38 -17.22
N HIS A 297 5.37 23.71 -16.83
CA HIS A 297 5.68 24.63 -15.73
C HIS A 297 5.50 26.11 -16.10
N LEU A 298 4.58 26.45 -16.98
CA LEU A 298 4.36 27.86 -17.36
C LEU A 298 3.51 28.67 -16.34
N HIS A 299 3.42 28.22 -15.08
CA HIS A 299 2.87 29.06 -14.01
C HIS A 299 3.94 29.70 -13.10
N THR A 300 5.19 29.81 -13.54
CA THR A 300 6.23 30.61 -12.85
C THR A 300 6.42 32.00 -13.44
N THR A 301 5.37 32.61 -13.93
CA THR A 301 5.43 34.07 -14.35
C THR A 301 5.27 35.01 -13.15
N GLU A 302 5.25 34.56 -11.92
CA GLU A 302 5.21 35.44 -10.75
C GLU A 302 6.57 35.69 -10.06
N TYR A 303 7.67 35.06 -10.50
CA TYR A 303 8.98 35.24 -9.85
C TYR A 303 9.90 36.29 -10.51
N TYR A 304 9.43 37.05 -11.50
CA TYR A 304 10.16 38.18 -12.02
C TYR A 304 9.29 39.45 -12.04
N LYS A 305 8.88 39.88 -10.84
CA LYS A 305 8.64 41.30 -10.62
C LYS A 305 9.73 41.81 -9.68
N VAL A 306 10.76 42.38 -10.27
CA VAL A 306 11.71 43.30 -9.63
C VAL A 306 10.96 44.55 -9.20
#